data_5c0cae2570ade51767a474bff06e72c8
#
_entry.id   5c0cae2570ade51767a474bff06e72c8
#
_cell.length_a   1.000
_cell.length_b   1.000
_cell.length_c   1.000
_cell.angle_alpha   90.00
_cell.angle_beta   90.00
_cell.angle_gamma   90.00
#
_symmetry.space_group_name_H-M   'P 1'
#
loop_
_entity.id
_entity.type
_entity.pdbx_description
1 polymer ?
#
loop_
_entity_poly.entity_id
_entity_poly.type
_entity_poly.pdbx_seq_one_letter_code
_entity_poly.pdbx_strand_id
1 'polypeptide(L)'
;MNLKFLLDTNVVSEPLRPKPQHGVVGKLRRHEDEIAISSVVWHELRFGAERLPPSRRRDAIVRYLDEVVLATMPILDYDRAAAEWHATERARLAARGETPPFADGQIAAIAHVNELILVTFNDADFRQFRGLRVVSWR
;
A
#
# COMPACT_ATOMS: atom_id res chain seq x y z
N MET A 1 9.26 -17.41 -0.45
CA MET A 1 7.91 -16.86 -0.60
C MET A 1 7.82 -16.11 -1.90
N ASN A 2 6.74 -16.35 -2.64
CA ASN A 2 6.55 -15.71 -3.93
C ASN A 2 5.59 -14.54 -3.79
N LEU A 3 6.10 -13.39 -3.33
CA LEU A 3 5.30 -12.18 -3.27
C LEU A 3 5.03 -11.68 -4.68
N LYS A 4 3.82 -11.21 -4.94
CA LYS A 4 3.39 -10.68 -6.24
C LYS A 4 2.82 -9.27 -6.14
N PHE A 5 2.19 -8.94 -5.02
CA PHE A 5 1.42 -7.70 -4.89
C PHE A 5 1.86 -6.89 -3.70
N LEU A 6 1.95 -5.58 -3.90
CA LEU A 6 2.09 -4.62 -2.81
C LEU A 6 0.76 -3.87 -2.70
N LEU A 7 0.16 -3.87 -1.51
CA LEU A 7 -1.16 -3.29 -1.30
C LEU A 7 -1.08 -1.85 -0.81
N ASP A 8 -1.87 -0.97 -1.43
CA ASP A 8 -2.05 0.40 -0.94
C ASP A 8 -2.97 0.41 0.29
N THR A 9 -2.95 1.50 1.04
CA THR A 9 -3.66 1.65 2.33
C THR A 9 -5.14 1.27 2.26
N ASN A 10 -5.86 1.80 1.28
CA ASN A 10 -7.30 1.58 1.17
C ASN A 10 -7.67 0.14 0.81
N VAL A 11 -6.77 -0.58 0.15
CA VAL A 11 -6.98 -1.99 -0.18
C VAL A 11 -6.88 -2.83 1.10
N VAL A 12 -5.84 -2.58 1.92
CA VAL A 12 -5.64 -3.29 3.18
C VAL A 12 -6.80 -3.07 4.14
N SER A 13 -7.32 -1.85 4.19
CA SER A 13 -8.39 -1.48 5.13
C SER A 13 -9.80 -1.78 4.63
N GLU A 14 -9.96 -2.29 3.41
CA GLU A 14 -11.28 -2.59 2.86
C GLU A 14 -12.13 -3.49 3.78
N PRO A 15 -11.58 -4.56 4.39
CA PRO A 15 -12.36 -5.41 5.29
C PRO A 15 -12.93 -4.70 6.53
N LEU A 16 -12.37 -3.54 6.89
CA LEU A 16 -12.82 -2.76 8.05
C LEU A 16 -13.99 -1.83 7.73
N ARG A 17 -14.36 -1.69 6.47
CA ARG A 17 -15.46 -0.80 6.08
C ARG A 17 -16.80 -1.41 6.49
N PRO A 18 -17.81 -0.56 6.78
CA PRO A 18 -19.14 -1.07 7.13
C PRO A 18 -19.76 -1.98 6.07
N LYS A 19 -19.49 -1.69 4.79
CA LYS A 19 -19.97 -2.50 3.67
C LYS A 19 -18.77 -2.81 2.74
N PRO A 20 -17.92 -3.77 3.10
CA PRO A 20 -16.77 -4.11 2.29
C PRO A 20 -17.19 -4.64 0.91
N GLN A 21 -16.39 -4.35 -0.11
CA GLN A 21 -16.59 -4.94 -1.43
C GLN A 21 -16.15 -6.41 -1.39
N HIS A 22 -17.07 -7.32 -1.66
CA HIS A 22 -16.80 -8.76 -1.61
C HIS A 22 -15.70 -9.19 -2.58
N GLY A 23 -15.64 -8.55 -3.75
CA GLY A 23 -14.60 -8.85 -4.74
C GLY A 23 -13.20 -8.56 -4.23
N VAL A 24 -13.02 -7.43 -3.55
CA VAL A 24 -11.72 -7.05 -2.97
C VAL A 24 -11.35 -7.99 -1.83
N VAL A 25 -12.28 -8.22 -0.90
CA VAL A 25 -12.07 -9.12 0.24
C VAL A 25 -11.72 -10.54 -0.24
N GLY A 26 -12.42 -11.01 -1.28
CA GLY A 26 -12.14 -12.31 -1.88
C GLY A 26 -10.74 -12.42 -2.47
N LYS A 27 -10.28 -11.35 -3.13
CA LYS A 27 -8.93 -11.33 -3.70
C LYS A 27 -7.85 -11.26 -2.63
N LEU A 28 -8.09 -10.51 -1.56
CA LEU A 28 -7.19 -10.50 -0.40
C LEU A 28 -7.00 -11.91 0.17
N ARG A 29 -8.09 -12.64 0.30
CA ARG A 29 -8.06 -14.01 0.80
C ARG A 29 -7.39 -14.96 -0.19
N ARG A 30 -7.71 -14.85 -1.47
CA ARG A 30 -7.15 -15.69 -2.54
C ARG A 30 -5.64 -15.54 -2.65
N HIS A 31 -5.13 -14.32 -2.47
CA HIS A 31 -3.71 -13.99 -2.64
C HIS A 31 -2.97 -13.82 -1.32
N GLU A 32 -3.50 -14.34 -0.21
CA GLU A 32 -2.96 -14.10 1.13
C GLU A 32 -1.48 -14.42 1.28
N ASP A 33 -0.96 -15.37 0.49
CA ASP A 33 0.45 -15.76 0.54
C ASP A 33 1.32 -14.96 -0.44
N GLU A 34 0.72 -14.04 -1.20
CA GLU A 34 1.40 -13.32 -2.27
C GLU A 34 1.41 -11.81 -2.05
N ILE A 35 0.90 -11.34 -0.92
CA ILE A 35 0.72 -9.91 -0.66
C ILE A 35 1.67 -9.41 0.41
N ALA A 36 2.12 -8.16 0.22
CA ALA A 36 2.93 -7.43 1.18
C ALA A 36 2.42 -5.99 1.27
N ILE A 37 2.88 -5.27 2.27
CA ILE A 37 2.64 -3.84 2.39
C ILE A 37 3.97 -3.12 2.57
N SER A 38 3.99 -1.83 2.31
CA SER A 38 5.16 -1.00 2.58
C SER A 38 5.13 -0.50 4.02
N SER A 39 6.30 -0.12 4.53
CA SER A 39 6.39 0.57 5.83
C SER A 39 5.63 1.90 5.81
N VAL A 40 5.50 2.53 4.63
CA VAL A 40 4.72 3.76 4.45
C VAL A 40 3.23 3.49 4.69
N VAL A 41 2.70 2.43 4.10
CA VAL A 41 1.31 2.03 4.30
C VAL A 41 1.09 1.60 5.75
N TRP A 42 2.03 0.85 6.34
CA TRP A 42 1.95 0.47 7.74
C TRP A 42 1.85 1.71 8.65
N HIS A 43 2.68 2.73 8.38
CA HIS A 43 2.61 4.00 9.10
C HIS A 43 1.23 4.65 8.98
N GLU A 44 0.68 4.72 7.78
CA GLU A 44 -0.63 5.33 7.55
C GLU A 44 -1.74 4.60 8.30
N LEU A 45 -1.70 3.27 8.28
CA LEU A 45 -2.69 2.45 8.99
C LEU A 45 -2.59 2.66 10.51
N ARG A 46 -1.37 2.65 11.06
CA ARG A 46 -1.16 2.88 12.49
C ARG A 46 -1.56 4.28 12.90
N PHE A 47 -1.16 5.27 12.13
CA PHE A 47 -1.53 6.66 12.39
C PHE A 47 -3.05 6.85 12.38
N GLY A 48 -3.73 6.25 11.40
CA GLY A 48 -5.18 6.30 11.31
C GLY A 48 -5.87 5.72 12.54
N ALA A 49 -5.33 4.65 13.13
CA ALA A 49 -5.85 4.06 14.36
C ALA A 49 -5.51 4.91 15.58
N GLU A 50 -4.24 5.32 15.71
CA GLU A 50 -3.73 6.04 16.89
C GLU A 50 -4.42 7.39 17.10
N ARG A 51 -4.80 8.08 16.02
CA ARG A 51 -5.46 9.38 16.12
C ARG A 51 -6.92 9.31 16.55
N LEU A 52 -7.53 8.13 16.55
CA LEU A 52 -8.92 7.96 16.99
C LEU A 52 -8.98 7.99 18.52
N PRO A 53 -10.06 8.57 19.09
CA PRO A 53 -10.26 8.49 20.54
C PRO A 53 -10.50 7.04 20.95
N PRO A 54 -10.22 6.68 22.22
CA PRO A 54 -10.51 5.33 22.72
C PRO A 54 -11.96 4.96 22.44
N SER A 55 -12.17 3.80 21.79
CA SER A 55 -13.49 3.37 21.33
C SER A 55 -13.43 1.91 20.91
N ARG A 56 -14.60 1.29 20.75
CA ARG A 56 -14.70 -0.06 20.20
C ARG A 56 -14.17 -0.10 18.77
N ARG A 57 -14.41 0.96 18.00
CA ARG A 57 -13.92 1.05 16.62
C ARG A 57 -12.41 1.06 16.58
N ARG A 58 -11.77 1.88 17.43
CA ARG A 58 -10.31 1.93 17.51
C ARG A 58 -9.75 0.56 17.89
N ASP A 59 -10.33 -0.08 18.91
CA ASP A 59 -9.90 -1.40 19.36
C ASP A 59 -10.00 -2.45 18.25
N ALA A 60 -11.08 -2.42 17.47
CA ALA A 60 -11.27 -3.34 16.35
C ALA A 60 -10.22 -3.11 15.26
N ILE A 61 -9.90 -1.86 14.95
CA ILE A 61 -8.89 -1.52 13.96
C ILE A 61 -7.51 -1.99 14.43
N VAL A 62 -7.14 -1.67 15.67
CA VAL A 62 -5.84 -2.07 16.23
C VAL A 62 -5.70 -3.59 16.23
N ARG A 63 -6.77 -4.31 16.61
CA ARG A 63 -6.76 -5.76 16.59
C ARG A 63 -6.54 -6.32 15.19
N TYR A 64 -7.22 -5.76 14.21
CA TYR A 64 -7.03 -6.14 12.80
C TYR A 64 -5.58 -5.93 12.35
N LEU A 65 -5.01 -4.76 12.69
CA LEU A 65 -3.63 -4.44 12.33
C LEU A 65 -2.63 -5.40 12.98
N ASP A 66 -2.82 -5.71 14.26
CA ASP A 66 -1.89 -6.56 14.99
C ASP A 66 -2.08 -8.04 14.68
N GLU A 67 -3.30 -8.52 14.62
CA GLU A 67 -3.60 -9.96 14.51
C GLU A 67 -3.72 -10.45 13.06
N VAL A 68 -4.05 -9.58 12.12
CA VAL A 68 -4.19 -9.96 10.72
C VAL A 68 -3.05 -9.39 9.88
N VAL A 69 -2.92 -8.08 9.82
CA VAL A 69 -1.95 -7.45 8.92
C VAL A 69 -0.51 -7.78 9.34
N LEU A 70 -0.14 -7.42 10.56
CA LEU A 70 1.23 -7.64 11.05
C LEU A 70 1.60 -9.12 11.10
N ALA A 71 0.64 -9.98 11.44
CA ALA A 71 0.88 -11.41 11.57
C ALA A 71 1.04 -12.13 10.22
N THR A 72 0.46 -11.61 9.13
CA THR A 72 0.39 -12.33 7.86
C THR A 72 1.06 -11.64 6.68
N MET A 73 1.22 -10.32 6.71
CA MET A 73 1.76 -9.56 5.58
C MET A 73 3.18 -9.09 5.86
N PRO A 74 4.16 -9.48 5.02
CA PRO A 74 5.49 -8.87 5.11
C PRO A 74 5.42 -7.36 4.95
N ILE A 75 6.26 -6.64 5.67
CA ILE A 75 6.38 -5.18 5.56
C ILE A 75 7.72 -4.88 4.90
N LEU A 76 7.66 -4.23 3.74
CA LEU A 76 8.83 -3.88 2.95
C LEU A 76 9.22 -2.43 3.17
N ASP A 77 10.49 -2.18 3.41
CA ASP A 77 10.97 -0.86 3.78
C ASP A 77 11.32 0.00 2.56
N TYR A 78 11.25 1.31 2.79
CA TYR A 78 11.77 2.29 1.86
C TYR A 78 13.28 2.34 2.03
N ASP A 79 13.96 1.45 1.32
CA ASP A 79 15.40 1.27 1.43
C ASP A 79 16.17 2.15 0.43
N ARG A 80 17.48 1.96 0.37
CA ARG A 80 18.35 2.74 -0.52
C ARG A 80 17.95 2.59 -1.98
N ALA A 81 17.69 1.37 -2.44
CA ALA A 81 17.31 1.13 -3.83
C ALA A 81 15.98 1.84 -4.17
N ALA A 82 15.00 1.76 -3.28
CA ALA A 82 13.73 2.45 -3.44
C ALA A 82 13.92 3.96 -3.47
N ALA A 83 14.75 4.50 -2.57
CA ALA A 83 15.02 5.93 -2.50
C ALA A 83 15.67 6.44 -3.79
N GLU A 84 16.61 5.69 -4.36
CA GLU A 84 17.29 6.06 -5.60
C GLU A 84 16.32 6.06 -6.79
N TRP A 85 15.52 5.02 -6.93
CA TRP A 85 14.51 4.96 -7.99
C TRP A 85 13.50 6.08 -7.86
N HIS A 86 13.03 6.32 -6.63
CA HIS A 86 12.08 7.40 -6.34
C HIS A 86 12.66 8.76 -6.70
N ALA A 87 13.91 9.03 -6.34
CA ALA A 87 14.57 10.31 -6.65
C ALA A 87 14.64 10.54 -8.17
N THR A 88 14.98 9.51 -8.94
CA THR A 88 15.04 9.59 -10.40
C THR A 88 13.66 9.89 -11.00
N GLU A 89 12.63 9.17 -10.57
CA GLU A 89 11.27 9.37 -11.07
C GLU A 89 10.70 10.71 -10.64
N ARG A 90 10.96 11.11 -9.39
CA ARG A 90 10.51 12.41 -8.89
C ARG A 90 11.12 13.55 -9.68
N ALA A 91 12.41 13.45 -10.01
CA ALA A 91 13.09 14.46 -10.83
C ALA A 91 12.51 14.52 -12.23
N ARG A 92 12.24 13.36 -12.84
CA ARG A 92 11.64 13.27 -14.18
C ARG A 92 10.26 13.94 -14.21
N LEU A 93 9.42 13.63 -13.23
CA LEU A 93 8.06 14.18 -13.14
C LEU A 93 8.09 15.68 -12.83
N ALA A 94 8.97 16.11 -11.93
CA ALA A 94 9.14 17.52 -11.59
C ALA A 94 9.51 18.36 -12.82
N ALA A 95 10.37 17.83 -13.70
CA ALA A 95 10.76 18.49 -14.93
C ALA A 95 9.58 18.68 -15.89
N ARG A 96 8.52 17.89 -15.73
CA ARG A 96 7.28 17.99 -16.50
C ARG A 96 6.18 18.77 -15.75
N GLY A 97 6.52 19.37 -14.61
CA GLY A 97 5.57 20.11 -13.78
C GLY A 97 4.64 19.21 -12.97
N GLU A 98 4.97 17.93 -12.82
CA GLU A 98 4.16 16.97 -12.06
C GLU A 98 4.81 16.70 -10.71
N THR A 99 4.02 16.85 -9.64
CA THR A 99 4.51 16.69 -8.27
C THR A 99 3.56 15.77 -7.48
N PRO A 100 3.61 14.46 -7.74
CA PRO A 100 2.77 13.53 -6.98
C PRO A 100 3.13 13.57 -5.50
N PRO A 101 2.20 13.20 -4.60
CA PRO A 101 2.49 13.13 -3.17
C PRO A 101 3.72 12.28 -2.90
N PHE A 102 4.56 12.74 -1.96
CA PHE A 102 5.81 12.06 -1.64
C PHE A 102 5.57 10.60 -1.21
N ALA A 103 4.55 10.37 -0.40
CA ALA A 103 4.22 9.02 0.05
C ALA A 103 3.87 8.09 -1.11
N ASP A 104 3.17 8.60 -2.14
CA ASP A 104 2.84 7.80 -3.32
C ASP A 104 4.11 7.36 -4.05
N GLY A 105 5.08 8.27 -4.17
CA GLY A 105 6.37 7.96 -4.77
C GLY A 105 7.13 6.90 -3.98
N GLN A 106 7.07 6.97 -2.66
CA GLN A 106 7.70 5.97 -1.80
C GLN A 106 7.06 4.59 -2.01
N ILE A 107 5.73 4.53 -2.02
CA ILE A 107 4.99 3.27 -2.24
C ILE A 107 5.30 2.70 -3.62
N ALA A 108 5.27 3.55 -4.65
CA ALA A 108 5.59 3.15 -6.02
C ALA A 108 7.01 2.58 -6.12
N ALA A 109 7.97 3.23 -5.47
CA ALA A 109 9.37 2.80 -5.47
C ALA A 109 9.55 1.43 -4.81
N ILE A 110 8.91 1.23 -3.66
CA ILE A 110 8.98 -0.05 -2.95
C ILE A 110 8.42 -1.17 -3.82
N ALA A 111 7.30 -0.92 -4.49
CA ALA A 111 6.72 -1.91 -5.40
C ALA A 111 7.67 -2.20 -6.56
N HIS A 112 8.21 -1.17 -7.19
CA HIS A 112 9.05 -1.33 -8.38
C HIS A 112 10.35 -2.09 -8.08
N VAL A 113 11.09 -1.68 -7.06
CA VAL A 113 12.39 -2.30 -6.77
C VAL A 113 12.26 -3.74 -6.25
N ASN A 114 11.09 -4.10 -5.73
CA ASN A 114 10.79 -5.47 -5.30
C ASN A 114 10.06 -6.28 -6.38
N GLU A 115 9.90 -5.72 -7.58
CA GLU A 115 9.24 -6.37 -8.72
C GLU A 115 7.81 -6.81 -8.40
N LEU A 116 7.08 -5.99 -7.65
CA LEU A 116 5.70 -6.26 -7.25
C LEU A 116 4.72 -5.42 -8.04
N ILE A 117 3.51 -5.95 -8.20
CA ILE A 117 2.40 -5.22 -8.79
C ILE A 117 1.73 -4.42 -7.67
N LEU A 118 1.57 -3.12 -7.88
CA LEU A 118 0.87 -2.28 -6.92
C LEU A 118 -0.64 -2.44 -7.08
N VAL A 119 -1.32 -2.78 -6.00
CA VAL A 119 -2.79 -2.86 -5.96
C VAL A 119 -3.29 -1.61 -5.25
N THR A 120 -4.08 -0.80 -5.95
CA THR A 120 -4.58 0.48 -5.44
C THR A 120 -5.94 0.77 -6.05
N PHE A 121 -6.74 1.60 -5.36
CA PHE A 121 -7.99 2.12 -5.93
C PHE A 121 -7.76 3.45 -6.67
N ASN A 122 -6.56 4.00 -6.57
CA ASN A 122 -6.15 5.24 -7.24
C ASN A 122 -5.14 4.96 -8.35
N ASP A 123 -5.44 4.00 -9.20
CA ASP A 123 -4.52 3.55 -10.23
C ASP A 123 -4.06 4.66 -11.17
N ALA A 124 -4.95 5.63 -11.49
CA ALA A 124 -4.59 6.75 -12.34
C ALA A 124 -3.43 7.58 -11.77
N ASP A 125 -3.39 7.77 -10.46
CA ASP A 125 -2.35 8.56 -9.81
C ASP A 125 -0.98 7.87 -9.87
N PHE A 126 -0.98 6.54 -9.87
CA PHE A 126 0.26 5.76 -9.90
C PHE A 126 0.77 5.46 -11.30
N ARG A 127 -0.08 5.57 -12.33
CA ARG A 127 0.33 5.25 -13.71
C ARG A 127 1.36 6.22 -14.28
N GLN A 128 1.53 7.38 -13.67
CA GLN A 128 2.55 8.34 -14.07
C GLN A 128 3.97 7.86 -13.80
N PHE A 129 4.15 6.90 -12.89
CA PHE A 129 5.47 6.32 -12.58
C PHE A 129 5.85 5.30 -13.65
N ARG A 130 7.02 5.54 -14.28
CA ARG A 130 7.48 4.72 -15.41
C ARG A 130 7.94 3.34 -14.93
N GLY A 131 7.45 2.29 -15.60
CA GLY A 131 7.84 0.92 -15.30
C GLY A 131 7.10 0.30 -14.12
N LEU A 132 6.22 1.04 -13.47
CA LEU A 132 5.40 0.51 -12.38
C LEU A 132 4.19 -0.23 -12.94
N ARG A 133 3.98 -1.46 -12.46
CA ARG A 133 2.77 -2.22 -12.79
C ARG A 133 1.71 -1.95 -11.73
N VAL A 134 0.53 -1.54 -12.18
CA VAL A 134 -0.58 -1.12 -11.30
C VAL A 134 -1.85 -1.86 -11.70
N VAL A 135 -2.56 -2.39 -10.71
CA VAL A 135 -3.89 -3.00 -10.93
C VAL A 135 -4.87 -2.52 -9.87
N SER A 136 -6.14 -2.56 -10.21
CA SER A 136 -7.23 -2.33 -9.27
C SER A 136 -7.96 -3.65 -9.05
N TRP A 137 -8.31 -3.93 -7.80
CA TRP A 137 -9.10 -5.12 -7.45
C TRP A 137 -10.60 -4.82 -7.30
N ARG A 138 -10.99 -3.60 -7.57
CA ARG A 138 -12.41 -3.27 -7.63
C ARG A 138 -13.09 -3.89 -8.82
#